data_4adeaa6bde7ad9f3341d93208c76077e
#
_entry.id   4adeaa6bde7ad9f3341d93208c76077e
#
_cell.length_a   1.000
_cell.length_b   1.000
_cell.length_c   1.000
_cell.angle_alpha   90.00
_cell.angle_beta   90.00
_cell.angle_gamma   90.00
#
_symmetry.space_group_name_H-M   'P 1'
#
loop_
_entity.id
_entity.type
_entity.pdbx_description
1 polymer ?
#
loop_
_entity_poly.entity_id
_entity_poly.type
_entity_poly.pdbx_seq_one_letter_code
_entity_poly.pdbx_strand_id
1 'polypeptide(L)'
;EWTLGELGPAARNEMKKRDFDTGKRMFTAAACLACHRFGNAGGMNGPDLTGAGGRFSAYDLIDHVLHPSKEISDQFAPIVVTMEDDDTVSGIVVNLNGDSVTLNTDLTNPNQRANVDRRKVKSIEVSKISPMPEGLLAALNKSEILDLVAYVISGGHPDHPAFR
;
A
#
# COMPACT_ATOMS: atom_id res chain seq x y z
N GLU A 1 -11.10 11.83 10.53
CA GLU A 1 -9.93 11.04 10.11
C GLU A 1 -9.37 10.28 11.30
N TRP A 2 -9.14 8.98 11.15
CA TRP A 2 -8.66 8.13 12.25
C TRP A 2 -7.22 8.43 12.62
N THR A 3 -6.90 8.27 13.91
CA THR A 3 -5.54 8.37 14.44
C THR A 3 -5.10 7.06 15.07
N LEU A 4 -3.80 6.87 15.17
CA LEU A 4 -3.23 5.71 15.85
C LEU A 4 -3.56 5.70 17.36
N GLY A 5 -3.75 6.89 17.96
CA GLY A 5 -4.20 7.01 19.35
C GLY A 5 -5.61 6.42 19.56
N GLU A 6 -6.48 6.56 18.57
CA GLU A 6 -7.85 6.02 18.63
C GLU A 6 -7.90 4.52 18.33
N LEU A 7 -7.13 4.05 17.35
CA LEU A 7 -7.18 2.66 16.88
C LEU A 7 -6.18 1.74 17.57
N GLY A 8 -5.06 2.27 18.05
CA GLY A 8 -3.98 1.47 18.62
C GLY A 8 -4.38 0.60 19.81
N PRO A 9 -5.10 1.14 20.82
CA PRO A 9 -5.55 0.32 21.94
C PRO A 9 -6.47 -0.83 21.51
N ALA A 10 -7.36 -0.59 20.57
CA ALA A 10 -8.23 -1.61 20.03
C ALA A 10 -7.47 -2.67 19.24
N ALA A 11 -6.47 -2.26 18.46
CA ALA A 11 -5.61 -3.18 17.73
C ALA A 11 -4.85 -4.14 18.64
N ARG A 12 -4.57 -3.74 19.87
CA ARG A 12 -3.90 -4.59 20.86
C ARG A 12 -4.85 -5.49 21.65
N ASN A 13 -6.08 -5.03 21.89
CA ASN A 13 -6.97 -5.64 22.88
C ASN A 13 -8.26 -6.23 22.31
N GLU A 14 -8.62 -5.89 21.06
CA GLU A 14 -9.94 -6.22 20.50
C GLU A 14 -9.85 -7.08 19.23
N MET A 15 -8.74 -7.82 19.04
CA MET A 15 -8.51 -8.63 17.84
C MET A 15 -9.00 -10.07 17.94
N LYS A 16 -10.04 -10.32 18.76
CA LYS A 16 -10.71 -11.60 18.85
C LYS A 16 -12.17 -11.47 18.46
N LYS A 17 -12.77 -12.58 18.04
CA LYS A 17 -14.17 -12.63 17.60
C LYS A 17 -14.47 -11.62 16.48
N ARG A 18 -13.49 -11.41 15.60
CA ARG A 18 -13.65 -10.56 14.45
C ARG A 18 -14.50 -11.25 13.37
N ASP A 19 -15.03 -10.46 12.46
CA ASP A 19 -15.89 -10.97 11.38
C ASP A 19 -15.08 -11.11 10.09
N PHE A 20 -14.96 -12.35 9.61
CA PHE A 20 -14.20 -12.65 8.38
C PHE A 20 -14.84 -12.01 7.14
N ASP A 21 -16.15 -12.15 6.97
CA ASP A 21 -16.83 -11.65 5.77
C ASP A 21 -16.78 -10.12 5.69
N THR A 22 -16.95 -9.45 6.81
CA THR A 22 -16.79 -7.98 6.89
C THR A 22 -15.37 -7.59 6.55
N GLY A 23 -14.36 -8.26 7.13
CA GLY A 23 -12.95 -7.98 6.84
C GLY A 23 -12.62 -8.12 5.36
N LYS A 24 -13.09 -9.19 4.73
CA LYS A 24 -12.90 -9.44 3.31
C LYS A 24 -13.54 -8.35 2.45
N ARG A 25 -14.77 -7.94 2.77
CA ARG A 25 -15.46 -6.86 2.04
C ARG A 25 -14.75 -5.53 2.21
N MET A 26 -14.27 -5.22 3.42
CA MET A 26 -13.58 -3.95 3.70
C MET A 26 -12.22 -3.89 3.02
N PHE A 27 -11.55 -5.01 2.87
CA PHE A 27 -10.29 -5.10 2.14
C PHE A 27 -10.44 -4.63 0.68
N THR A 28 -11.55 -4.96 0.05
CA THR A 28 -11.89 -4.48 -1.29
C THR A 28 -12.41 -3.04 -1.26
N ALA A 29 -13.29 -2.72 -0.32
CA ALA A 29 -13.90 -1.38 -0.21
C ALA A 29 -12.88 -0.28 0.08
N ALA A 30 -11.85 -0.58 0.88
CA ALA A 30 -10.75 0.35 1.15
C ALA A 30 -9.67 0.34 0.06
N ALA A 31 -9.92 -0.30 -1.09
CA ALA A 31 -9.05 -0.38 -2.25
C ALA A 31 -7.70 -1.10 -2.02
N CYS A 32 -7.54 -1.84 -0.95
CA CYS A 32 -6.31 -2.59 -0.68
C CYS A 32 -5.99 -3.58 -1.81
N LEU A 33 -7.01 -4.31 -2.25
CA LEU A 33 -6.87 -5.33 -3.31
C LEU A 33 -6.48 -4.73 -4.66
N ALA A 34 -6.76 -3.45 -4.89
CA ALA A 34 -6.43 -2.80 -6.16
C ALA A 34 -4.91 -2.74 -6.39
N CYS A 35 -4.13 -2.58 -5.33
CA CYS A 35 -2.68 -2.42 -5.40
C CYS A 35 -1.91 -3.60 -4.83
N HIS A 36 -2.47 -4.28 -3.82
CA HIS A 36 -1.81 -5.39 -3.14
C HIS A 36 -2.30 -6.74 -3.61
N ARG A 37 -1.35 -7.64 -3.82
CA ARG A 37 -1.67 -9.06 -4.00
C ARG A 37 -2.03 -9.67 -2.66
N PHE A 38 -3.07 -10.50 -2.66
CA PHE A 38 -3.50 -11.26 -1.49
C PHE A 38 -4.01 -12.64 -1.94
N GLY A 39 -3.32 -13.69 -1.55
CA GLY A 39 -3.57 -15.02 -2.10
C GLY A 39 -3.33 -15.06 -3.62
N ASN A 40 -4.34 -15.44 -4.36
CA ASN A 40 -4.29 -15.54 -5.82
C ASN A 40 -4.90 -14.32 -6.52
N ALA A 41 -5.25 -13.28 -5.80
CA ALA A 41 -5.92 -12.11 -6.35
C ALA A 41 -5.16 -10.83 -6.02
N GLY A 42 -5.54 -9.75 -6.68
CA GLY A 42 -5.05 -8.41 -6.38
C GLY A 42 -4.00 -7.89 -7.34
N GLY A 43 -3.64 -6.63 -7.11
CA GLY A 43 -2.66 -5.91 -7.91
C GLY A 43 -1.22 -6.22 -7.55
N MET A 44 -0.30 -5.62 -8.31
CA MET A 44 1.14 -5.82 -8.14
C MET A 44 1.88 -4.50 -7.87
N ASN A 45 1.14 -3.44 -7.56
CA ASN A 45 1.71 -2.10 -7.35
C ASN A 45 2.11 -1.82 -5.91
N GLY A 46 1.76 -2.72 -4.99
CA GLY A 46 2.18 -2.72 -3.60
C GLY A 46 2.71 -4.08 -3.19
N PRO A 47 3.31 -4.18 -1.98
CA PRO A 47 3.78 -5.45 -1.45
C PRO A 47 2.69 -6.51 -1.37
N ASP A 48 3.05 -7.77 -1.57
CA ASP A 48 2.17 -8.90 -1.33
C ASP A 48 1.84 -9.01 0.16
N LEU A 49 0.57 -8.97 0.50
CA LEU A 49 0.11 -9.00 1.90
C LEU A 49 -0.24 -10.40 2.40
N THR A 50 -0.09 -11.43 1.57
CA THR A 50 -0.49 -12.81 1.92
C THR A 50 0.17 -13.29 3.23
N GLY A 51 1.45 -12.99 3.41
CA GLY A 51 2.21 -13.37 4.61
C GLY A 51 2.37 -12.27 5.65
N ALA A 52 1.66 -11.15 5.53
CA ALA A 52 1.85 -9.99 6.39
C ALA A 52 1.60 -10.28 7.87
N GLY A 53 0.64 -11.15 8.19
CA GLY A 53 0.33 -11.54 9.57
C GLY A 53 1.46 -12.25 10.31
N GLY A 54 2.43 -12.81 9.59
CA GLY A 54 3.63 -13.42 10.19
C GLY A 54 4.75 -12.42 10.47
N ARG A 55 4.64 -11.18 9.98
CA ARG A 55 5.67 -10.14 10.10
C ARG A 55 5.22 -8.91 10.86
N PHE A 56 3.93 -8.61 10.88
CA PHE A 56 3.37 -7.40 11.45
C PHE A 56 2.23 -7.71 12.41
N SER A 57 2.17 -6.97 13.51
CA SER A 57 1.02 -6.97 14.40
C SER A 57 -0.14 -6.15 13.81
N ALA A 58 -1.33 -6.27 14.40
CA ALA A 58 -2.47 -5.42 14.05
C ALA A 58 -2.15 -3.94 14.21
N TYR A 59 -1.45 -3.58 15.28
CA TYR A 59 -1.00 -2.21 15.52
C TYR A 59 -0.10 -1.70 14.40
N ASP A 60 0.90 -2.50 14.01
CA ASP A 60 1.84 -2.13 12.95
C ASP A 60 1.14 -1.93 11.61
N LEU A 61 0.20 -2.82 11.25
CA LEU A 61 -0.55 -2.71 10.01
C LEU A 61 -1.39 -1.43 9.97
N ILE A 62 -2.05 -1.09 11.07
CA ILE A 62 -2.83 0.14 11.17
C ILE A 62 -1.92 1.37 11.04
N ASP A 63 -0.76 1.36 11.70
CA ASP A 63 0.21 2.46 11.60
C ASP A 63 0.67 2.66 10.16
N HIS A 64 0.98 1.58 9.44
CA HIS A 64 1.39 1.65 8.04
C HIS A 64 0.28 2.18 7.12
N VAL A 65 -0.98 1.85 7.38
CA VAL A 65 -2.10 2.35 6.57
C VAL A 65 -2.40 3.82 6.86
N LEU A 66 -2.30 4.23 8.12
CA LEU A 66 -2.51 5.63 8.51
C LEU A 66 -1.36 6.53 8.09
N HIS A 67 -0.15 6.01 8.07
CA HIS A 67 1.08 6.76 7.77
C HIS A 67 1.90 6.05 6.68
N PRO A 68 1.38 5.96 5.45
CA PRO A 68 2.00 5.14 4.41
C PRO A 68 3.37 5.65 3.94
N SER A 69 3.66 6.94 4.14
CA SER A 69 4.95 7.53 3.77
C SER A 69 6.01 7.45 4.88
N LYS A 70 5.65 6.93 6.06
CA LYS A 70 6.59 6.77 7.18
C LYS A 70 7.70 5.78 6.84
N GLU A 71 7.36 4.72 6.15
CA GLU A 71 8.29 3.69 5.71
C GLU A 71 7.83 3.14 4.35
N ILE A 72 8.67 3.27 3.34
CA ILE A 72 8.35 2.85 1.97
C ILE A 72 9.30 1.74 1.58
N SER A 73 8.74 0.60 1.11
CA SER A 73 9.56 -0.48 0.57
C SER A 73 10.31 -0.03 -0.67
N ASP A 74 11.61 -0.31 -0.73
CA ASP A 74 12.48 0.06 -1.86
C ASP A 74 11.97 -0.47 -3.20
N GLN A 75 11.30 -1.61 -3.21
CA GLN A 75 10.75 -2.21 -4.42
C GLN A 75 9.57 -1.42 -5.00
N PHE A 76 8.92 -0.61 -4.19
CA PHE A 76 7.71 0.14 -4.57
C PHE A 76 7.86 1.65 -4.40
N ALA A 77 9.06 2.12 -4.08
CA ALA A 77 9.33 3.55 -3.95
C ALA A 77 9.38 4.20 -5.34
N PRO A 78 8.58 5.24 -5.59
CA PRO A 78 8.72 6.02 -6.82
C PRO A 78 10.03 6.80 -6.84
N ILE A 79 10.47 7.17 -8.04
CA ILE A 79 11.57 8.13 -8.20
C ILE A 79 11.02 9.45 -8.74
N VAL A 80 11.74 10.53 -8.45
CA VAL A 80 11.52 11.86 -9.04
C VAL A 80 12.71 12.16 -9.92
N VAL A 81 12.46 12.30 -11.22
CA VAL A 81 13.45 12.66 -12.21
C VAL A 81 13.34 14.14 -12.52
N THR A 82 14.43 14.88 -12.32
CA THR A 82 14.51 16.29 -12.72
C THR A 82 15.31 16.36 -14.01
N MET A 83 14.74 16.97 -15.04
CA MET A 83 15.36 17.14 -16.34
C MET A 83 16.25 18.41 -16.35
N GLU A 84 17.09 18.55 -17.37
CA GLU A 84 17.97 19.72 -17.53
C GLU A 84 17.20 21.04 -17.64
N ASP A 85 15.98 21.00 -18.16
CA ASP A 85 15.09 22.17 -18.26
C ASP A 85 14.27 22.43 -16.96
N ASP A 86 14.60 21.72 -15.87
CA ASP A 86 13.94 21.76 -14.58
C ASP A 86 12.51 21.16 -14.54
N ASP A 87 12.03 20.56 -15.62
CA ASP A 87 10.82 19.76 -15.60
C ASP A 87 11.04 18.49 -14.76
N THR A 88 10.01 18.06 -14.06
CA THR A 88 10.03 16.86 -13.22
C THR A 88 9.06 15.80 -13.71
N VAL A 89 9.49 14.54 -13.60
CA VAL A 89 8.65 13.36 -13.86
C VAL A 89 8.78 12.42 -12.66
N SER A 90 7.66 12.00 -12.11
CA SER A 90 7.64 11.05 -10.98
C SER A 90 6.93 9.77 -11.37
N GLY A 91 7.44 8.66 -10.89
CA GLY A 91 6.81 7.36 -11.13
C GLY A 91 7.70 6.20 -10.73
N ILE A 92 7.20 5.00 -11.02
CA ILE A 92 7.94 3.76 -10.79
C ILE A 92 8.57 3.29 -12.10
N VAL A 93 9.84 2.93 -12.05
CA VAL A 93 10.57 2.41 -13.21
C VAL A 93 9.95 1.07 -13.64
N VAL A 94 9.50 1.02 -14.89
CA VAL A 94 8.93 -0.21 -15.48
C VAL A 94 9.81 -0.79 -16.58
N ASN A 95 10.71 0.01 -17.16
CA ASN A 95 11.64 -0.46 -18.18
C ASN A 95 12.90 0.41 -18.24
N LEU A 96 14.02 -0.24 -18.49
CA LEU A 96 15.31 0.38 -18.78
C LEU A 96 15.80 -0.15 -20.12
N ASN A 97 16.01 0.71 -21.09
CA ASN A 97 16.49 0.33 -22.40
C ASN A 97 17.48 1.37 -22.94
N GLY A 98 18.79 1.08 -22.82
CA GLY A 98 19.83 2.00 -23.24
C GLY A 98 19.74 3.33 -22.49
N ASP A 99 19.57 4.42 -23.23
CA ASP A 99 19.44 5.77 -22.68
C ASP A 99 17.98 6.12 -22.30
N SER A 100 17.05 5.20 -22.47
CA SER A 100 15.64 5.41 -22.17
C SER A 100 15.23 4.75 -20.86
N VAL A 101 14.55 5.52 -20.01
CA VAL A 101 13.90 5.04 -18.79
C VAL A 101 12.41 5.26 -18.95
N THR A 102 11.63 4.21 -18.79
CA THR A 102 10.16 4.30 -18.82
C THR A 102 9.64 4.23 -17.39
N LEU A 103 8.85 5.24 -17.02
CA LEU A 103 8.20 5.34 -15.71
C LEU A 103 6.69 5.13 -15.87
N ASN A 104 6.09 4.40 -14.94
CA ASN A 104 4.66 4.45 -14.75
C ASN A 104 4.34 5.63 -13.83
N THR A 105 3.59 6.61 -14.36
CA THR A 105 3.28 7.87 -13.66
C THR A 105 1.95 7.82 -12.91
N ASP A 106 1.14 6.79 -13.14
CA ASP A 106 -0.14 6.58 -12.45
C ASP A 106 -0.33 5.07 -12.19
N LEU A 107 -0.21 4.67 -10.93
CA LEU A 107 -0.33 3.26 -10.55
C LEU A 107 -1.72 2.67 -10.74
N THR A 108 -2.74 3.51 -10.87
CA THR A 108 -4.10 3.05 -11.17
C THR A 108 -4.31 2.78 -12.66
N ASN A 109 -3.38 3.27 -13.50
CA ASN A 109 -3.43 3.09 -14.96
C ASN A 109 -2.07 2.65 -15.51
N PRO A 110 -1.88 1.35 -15.83
CA PRO A 110 -0.61 0.83 -16.31
C PRO A 110 -0.19 1.37 -17.69
N ASN A 111 -1.10 2.04 -18.40
CA ASN A 111 -0.83 2.65 -19.69
C ASN A 111 -0.32 4.10 -19.57
N GLN A 112 -0.39 4.70 -18.40
CA GLN A 112 0.16 6.04 -18.14
C GLN A 112 1.65 5.95 -17.90
N ARG A 113 2.41 6.13 -18.98
CA ARG A 113 3.86 6.01 -18.98
C ARG A 113 4.52 7.26 -19.50
N ALA A 114 5.70 7.57 -18.96
CA ALA A 114 6.59 8.60 -19.46
C ALA A 114 7.93 7.97 -19.83
N ASN A 115 8.42 8.28 -21.03
CA ASN A 115 9.76 7.91 -21.46
C ASN A 115 10.70 9.07 -21.18
N VAL A 116 11.79 8.80 -20.48
CA VAL A 116 12.79 9.79 -20.10
C VAL A 116 14.12 9.43 -20.76
N ASP A 117 14.72 10.43 -21.43
CA ASP A 117 16.06 10.31 -21.98
C ASP A 117 17.07 10.58 -20.85
N ARG A 118 17.82 9.55 -20.44
CA ARG A 118 18.82 9.63 -19.37
C ARG A 118 19.87 10.69 -19.61
N ARG A 119 20.19 10.99 -20.87
CA ARG A 119 21.20 12.00 -21.24
C ARG A 119 20.74 13.41 -20.90
N LYS A 120 19.43 13.63 -20.73
CA LYS A 120 18.82 14.93 -20.40
C LYS A 120 18.44 15.04 -18.94
N VAL A 121 18.80 14.07 -18.12
CA VAL A 121 18.47 14.03 -16.69
C VAL A 121 19.50 14.83 -15.90
N LYS A 122 19.01 15.77 -15.09
CA LYS A 122 19.82 16.56 -14.15
C LYS A 122 20.02 15.82 -12.83
N SER A 123 18.95 15.21 -12.29
CA SER A 123 19.03 14.44 -11.05
C SER A 123 17.91 13.41 -10.96
N ILE A 124 18.16 12.35 -10.18
CA ILE A 124 17.19 11.32 -9.83
C ILE A 124 17.21 11.17 -8.31
N GLU A 125 16.04 11.27 -7.68
CA GLU A 125 15.88 11.11 -6.25
C GLU A 125 14.76 10.12 -5.93
N VAL A 126 14.91 9.34 -4.87
CA VAL A 126 13.83 8.48 -4.38
C VAL A 126 12.78 9.36 -3.72
N SER A 127 11.51 9.16 -4.08
CA SER A 127 10.40 9.91 -3.50
C SER A 127 10.24 9.58 -2.02
N LYS A 128 9.93 10.61 -1.22
CA LYS A 128 9.57 10.47 0.19
C LYS A 128 8.07 10.26 0.41
N ILE A 129 7.30 10.26 -0.68
CA ILE A 129 5.86 10.10 -0.67
C ILE A 129 5.51 8.71 -1.21
N SER A 130 4.81 7.93 -0.39
CA SER A 130 4.32 6.61 -0.79
C SER A 130 3.27 6.72 -1.91
N PRO A 131 3.27 5.80 -2.88
CA PRO A 131 2.15 5.67 -3.82
C PRO A 131 0.86 5.21 -3.13
N MET A 132 0.95 4.59 -1.95
CA MET A 132 -0.21 4.28 -1.12
C MET A 132 -0.78 5.58 -0.54
N PRO A 133 -2.02 5.95 -0.85
CA PRO A 133 -2.58 7.20 -0.37
C PRO A 133 -2.94 7.15 1.12
N GLU A 134 -3.00 8.32 1.75
CA GLU A 134 -3.58 8.49 3.07
C GLU A 134 -5.11 8.45 3.01
N GLY A 135 -5.74 8.22 4.15
CA GLY A 135 -7.19 8.34 4.29
C GLY A 135 -8.00 7.14 3.80
N LEU A 136 -7.36 6.01 3.50
CA LEU A 136 -8.06 4.81 3.02
C LEU A 136 -9.08 4.24 4.03
N LEU A 137 -8.90 4.49 5.31
CA LEU A 137 -9.79 4.02 6.38
C LEU A 137 -10.87 5.02 6.77
N ALA A 138 -10.90 6.18 6.14
CA ALA A 138 -11.77 7.29 6.56
C ALA A 138 -13.28 6.95 6.49
N ALA A 139 -13.69 6.12 5.55
CA ALA A 139 -15.08 5.73 5.35
C ALA A 139 -15.52 4.54 6.22
N LEU A 140 -14.59 3.88 6.92
CA LEU A 140 -14.87 2.71 7.74
C LEU A 140 -15.07 3.11 9.20
N ASN A 141 -15.94 2.37 9.90
CA ASN A 141 -16.00 2.48 11.35
C ASN A 141 -14.91 1.62 12.02
N LYS A 142 -14.73 1.80 13.32
CA LYS A 142 -13.69 1.11 14.08
C LYS A 142 -13.76 -0.41 13.96
N SER A 143 -14.96 -0.99 14.09
CA SER A 143 -15.15 -2.44 14.01
C SER A 143 -14.78 -2.97 12.61
N GLU A 144 -15.18 -2.26 11.57
CA GLU A 144 -14.84 -2.62 10.20
C GLU A 144 -13.33 -2.58 9.95
N ILE A 145 -12.63 -1.59 10.51
CA ILE A 145 -11.17 -1.49 10.42
C ILE A 145 -10.51 -2.69 11.11
N LEU A 146 -10.97 -3.06 12.30
CA LEU A 146 -10.42 -4.21 13.02
C LEU A 146 -10.70 -5.53 12.30
N ASP A 147 -11.87 -5.68 11.70
CA ASP A 147 -12.18 -6.86 10.89
C ASP A 147 -11.32 -6.94 9.63
N LEU A 148 -11.07 -5.80 8.98
CA LEU A 148 -10.16 -5.72 7.83
C LEU A 148 -8.74 -6.16 8.22
N VAL A 149 -8.23 -5.65 9.32
CA VAL A 149 -6.88 -5.99 9.81
C VAL A 149 -6.81 -7.47 10.20
N ALA A 150 -7.84 -8.01 10.84
CA ALA A 150 -7.93 -9.43 11.14
C ALA A 150 -7.91 -10.29 9.87
N TYR A 151 -8.60 -9.86 8.83
CA TYR A 151 -8.59 -10.51 7.53
C TYR A 151 -7.17 -10.57 6.93
N VAL A 152 -6.44 -9.46 6.97
CA VAL A 152 -5.04 -9.41 6.49
C VAL A 152 -4.15 -10.33 7.31
N ILE A 153 -4.24 -10.25 8.64
CA ILE A 153 -3.43 -11.10 9.55
C ILE A 153 -3.70 -12.58 9.32
N SER A 154 -4.95 -12.94 9.05
CA SER A 154 -5.36 -14.33 8.84
C SER A 154 -4.82 -14.94 7.54
N GLY A 155 -4.26 -14.13 6.63
CA GLY A 155 -3.89 -14.59 5.30
C GLY A 155 -5.09 -15.03 4.45
N GLY A 156 -6.29 -14.60 4.80
CA GLY A 156 -7.54 -14.98 4.12
C GLY A 156 -8.11 -16.33 4.59
N HIS A 157 -7.68 -16.83 5.75
CA HIS A 157 -8.16 -18.11 6.30
C HIS A 157 -9.26 -17.88 7.33
N PRO A 158 -10.51 -18.32 7.05
CA PRO A 158 -11.65 -18.05 7.95
C PRO A 158 -11.59 -18.80 9.28
N ASP A 159 -10.75 -19.81 9.40
CA ASP A 159 -10.55 -20.59 10.63
C ASP A 159 -9.45 -20.02 11.55
N HIS A 160 -8.85 -18.89 11.17
CA HIS A 160 -7.83 -18.22 11.99
C HIS A 160 -8.38 -17.82 13.36
N PRO A 161 -7.55 -17.89 14.45
CA PRO A 161 -7.99 -17.56 15.81
C PRO A 161 -8.61 -16.17 16.00
N ALA A 162 -8.29 -15.20 15.14
CA ALA A 162 -8.85 -13.85 15.20
C ALA A 162 -10.38 -13.82 15.01
N PHE A 163 -10.96 -14.87 14.41
CA PHE A 163 -12.40 -14.96 14.14
C PHE A 163 -13.18 -15.81 15.15
N ARG A 164 -12.52 -16.26 16.20
CA ARG A 164 -13.12 -17.09 17.25
C ARG A 164 -13.45 -16.33 18.52
#